data_a4694d96f20921cba14faae41aa9fe22
#
_entry.id   a4694d96f20921cba14faae41aa9fe22
#
_cell.length_a   1.000
_cell.length_b   1.000
_cell.length_c   1.000
_cell.angle_alpha   90.00
_cell.angle_beta   90.00
_cell.angle_gamma   90.00
#
_symmetry.space_group_name_H-M   'P 1'
#
loop_
_entity.id
_entity.type
_entity.pdbx_description
1 polymer ?
#
loop_
_entity_poly.entity_id
_entity_poly.type
_entity_poly.pdbx_seq_one_letter_code
_entity_poly.pdbx_strand_id
1 'polypeptide(L)'
;MKSNTPCLSANVTRALELLPGPEGQRFATVFQHSSLLVEIYAPRGTDPQQPHTRDELYFVASGTGEFVCGDTRTTFGPTDILFAAAAVAHRFENFSGDLTVWVMFYGPEGGEADP
;
A
#
# COMPACT_ATOMS: atom_id res chain seq x y z
N MET A 1 -13.54 7.05 -0.04
CA MET A 1 -13.89 8.49 -0.14
C MET A 1 -13.55 8.99 -1.52
N LYS A 2 -14.49 9.66 -2.13
CA LYS A 2 -14.29 10.22 -3.45
C LYS A 2 -13.89 11.68 -3.29
N SER A 3 -12.79 12.07 -3.95
CA SER A 3 -12.29 13.42 -3.76
C SER A 3 -12.82 14.35 -4.83
N ASN A 4 -13.73 15.25 -4.42
CA ASN A 4 -14.16 16.38 -5.24
C ASN A 4 -13.56 17.69 -4.73
N THR A 5 -12.76 17.62 -3.67
CA THR A 5 -12.13 18.81 -3.09
C THR A 5 -10.72 18.95 -3.63
N PRO A 6 -10.28 20.18 -3.93
CA PRO A 6 -8.90 20.37 -4.39
C PRO A 6 -7.85 20.11 -3.32
N CYS A 7 -8.26 20.08 -2.05
CA CYS A 7 -7.36 19.86 -0.93
C CYS A 7 -8.04 18.96 0.10
N LEU A 8 -7.26 18.01 0.61
CA LEU A 8 -7.73 17.18 1.71
C LEU A 8 -6.54 16.74 2.54
N SER A 9 -6.80 16.22 3.71
CA SER A 9 -5.77 15.63 4.55
C SER A 9 -6.25 14.29 5.06
N ALA A 10 -5.30 13.42 5.40
CA ALA A 10 -5.58 12.12 5.96
C ALA A 10 -4.49 11.80 6.97
N ASN A 11 -4.80 10.91 7.91
CA ASN A 11 -3.81 10.46 8.87
C ASN A 11 -4.04 8.99 9.20
N VAL A 12 -3.02 8.37 9.82
CA VAL A 12 -3.03 6.93 10.11
C VAL A 12 -4.17 6.57 11.05
N THR A 13 -4.39 7.37 12.10
CA THR A 13 -5.41 7.06 13.09
C THR A 13 -6.79 6.93 12.45
N ARG A 14 -7.14 7.90 11.62
CA ARG A 14 -8.45 7.87 10.93
C ARG A 14 -8.51 6.77 9.88
N ALA A 15 -7.41 6.58 9.16
CA ALA A 15 -7.39 5.54 8.13
C ALA A 15 -7.60 4.16 8.74
N LEU A 16 -6.96 3.88 9.88
CA LEU A 16 -7.12 2.59 10.56
C LEU A 16 -8.55 2.32 11.03
N GLU A 17 -9.35 3.37 11.23
CA GLU A 17 -10.76 3.19 11.60
C GLU A 17 -11.59 2.57 10.47
N LEU A 18 -11.06 2.56 9.25
CA LEU A 18 -11.72 1.90 8.13
C LEU A 18 -11.52 0.39 8.12
N LEU A 19 -10.66 -0.12 9.00
CA LEU A 19 -10.30 -1.54 9.06
C LEU A 19 -10.89 -2.21 10.29
N PRO A 20 -11.25 -3.50 10.19
CA PRO A 20 -11.28 -4.28 8.96
C PRO A 20 -12.45 -3.86 8.07
N GLY A 21 -12.36 -4.19 6.78
CA GLY A 21 -13.47 -4.01 5.88
C GLY A 21 -14.60 -5.00 6.18
N PRO A 22 -15.72 -4.90 5.46
CA PRO A 22 -16.91 -5.71 5.77
C PRO A 22 -16.70 -7.22 5.61
N GLU A 23 -15.68 -7.62 4.86
CA GLU A 23 -15.36 -9.04 4.70
C GLU A 23 -14.08 -9.42 5.42
N GLY A 24 -13.65 -8.58 6.37
CA GLY A 24 -12.43 -8.82 7.14
C GLY A 24 -11.16 -8.38 6.46
N GLN A 25 -11.26 -7.71 5.30
CA GLN A 25 -10.05 -7.30 4.60
C GLN A 25 -9.28 -6.24 5.38
N ARG A 26 -7.95 -6.32 5.26
CA ARG A 26 -7.05 -5.49 6.02
C ARG A 26 -6.59 -4.25 5.25
N PHE A 27 -7.31 -3.87 4.20
CA PHE A 27 -7.04 -2.65 3.43
C PHE A 27 -8.33 -1.90 3.17
N ALA A 28 -8.21 -0.60 2.95
CA ALA A 28 -9.35 0.24 2.62
C ALA A 28 -8.89 1.47 1.83
N THR A 29 -9.74 1.93 0.93
CA THR A 29 -9.50 3.17 0.21
C THR A 29 -9.66 4.35 1.14
N VAL A 30 -8.66 5.21 1.19
CA VAL A 30 -8.71 6.45 1.98
C VAL A 30 -9.19 7.59 1.11
N PHE A 31 -8.62 7.76 -0.08
CA PHE A 31 -9.14 8.70 -1.06
C PHE A 31 -8.62 8.34 -2.45
N GLN A 32 -9.23 8.95 -3.45
CA GLN A 32 -8.88 8.72 -4.84
C GLN A 32 -9.03 10.01 -5.62
N HIS A 33 -8.07 10.27 -6.49
CA HIS A 33 -8.10 11.43 -7.38
C HIS A 33 -7.47 11.04 -8.71
N SER A 34 -8.29 10.98 -9.76
CA SER A 34 -7.84 10.55 -11.09
C SER A 34 -7.17 9.17 -11.00
N SER A 35 -5.95 9.01 -11.50
CA SER A 35 -5.24 7.73 -11.41
C SER A 35 -4.67 7.45 -10.02
N LEU A 36 -4.58 8.44 -9.15
CA LEU A 36 -4.04 8.24 -7.81
C LEU A 36 -5.09 7.59 -6.93
N LEU A 37 -4.75 6.42 -6.37
CA LEU A 37 -5.57 5.73 -5.39
C LEU A 37 -4.73 5.55 -4.13
N VAL A 38 -5.21 6.08 -3.00
CA VAL A 38 -4.50 5.96 -1.73
C VAL A 38 -5.30 5.04 -0.81
N GLU A 39 -4.61 3.99 -0.34
CA GLU A 39 -5.18 3.02 0.58
C GLU A 39 -4.38 2.97 1.86
N ILE A 40 -5.00 2.48 2.92
CA ILE A 40 -4.32 2.05 4.12
C ILE A 40 -4.30 0.52 4.10
N TYR A 41 -3.16 -0.09 4.47
CA TYR A 41 -3.02 -1.53 4.52
C TYR A 41 -2.33 -1.92 5.82
N ALA A 42 -2.95 -2.80 6.57
CA ALA A 42 -2.41 -3.28 7.83
C ALA A 42 -2.60 -4.80 7.92
N PRO A 43 -1.75 -5.57 7.21
CA PRO A 43 -1.91 -7.02 7.18
C PRO A 43 -1.69 -7.63 8.55
N ARG A 44 -2.28 -8.79 8.75
CA ARG A 44 -2.17 -9.54 10.01
C ARG A 44 -1.76 -10.98 9.68
N GLY A 45 -0.60 -11.40 10.19
CA GLY A 45 -0.12 -12.76 10.03
C GLY A 45 0.46 -13.05 8.66
N THR A 46 -0.31 -12.89 7.63
CA THR A 46 0.10 -13.14 6.25
C THR A 46 -0.28 -11.98 5.36
N ASP A 47 0.38 -11.91 4.22
CA ASP A 47 0.11 -10.91 3.20
C ASP A 47 -0.30 -11.63 1.92
N PRO A 48 -1.62 -11.76 1.66
CA PRO A 48 -2.11 -12.54 0.52
C PRO A 48 -2.16 -11.74 -0.78
N GLN A 49 -1.32 -10.75 -0.95
CA GLN A 49 -1.34 -9.89 -2.12
C GLN A 49 -1.11 -10.66 -3.42
N GLN A 50 -1.78 -10.18 -4.46
CA GLN A 50 -1.55 -10.59 -5.85
C GLN A 50 -0.86 -9.45 -6.58
N PRO A 51 -0.12 -9.72 -7.66
CA PRO A 51 0.46 -8.64 -8.45
C PRO A 51 -0.61 -7.66 -8.92
N HIS A 52 -0.27 -6.38 -8.92
CA HIS A 52 -1.19 -5.32 -9.32
C HIS A 52 -0.88 -4.84 -10.73
N THR A 53 -1.87 -4.26 -11.37
CA THR A 53 -1.75 -3.85 -12.78
C THR A 53 -1.17 -2.46 -12.95
N ARG A 54 -0.99 -1.72 -11.86
CA ARG A 54 -0.41 -0.37 -11.89
C ARG A 54 0.80 -0.30 -10.98
N ASP A 55 1.60 0.74 -11.16
CA ASP A 55 2.74 0.99 -10.29
C ASP A 55 2.25 1.34 -8.89
N GLU A 56 3.01 0.93 -7.90
CA GLU A 56 2.59 1.00 -6.51
C GLU A 56 3.72 1.49 -5.63
N LEU A 57 3.40 2.44 -4.74
CA LEU A 57 4.34 3.00 -3.79
C LEU A 57 3.80 2.75 -2.38
N TYR A 58 4.68 2.32 -1.48
CA TYR A 58 4.34 2.16 -0.07
C TYR A 58 5.11 3.16 0.77
N PHE A 59 4.46 3.69 1.78
CA PHE A 59 5.13 4.42 2.85
C PHE A 59 4.83 3.71 4.17
N VAL A 60 5.88 3.25 4.86
CA VAL A 60 5.72 2.50 6.10
C VAL A 60 5.44 3.47 7.24
N ALA A 61 4.25 3.38 7.83
CA ALA A 61 3.87 4.21 8.96
C ALA A 61 4.33 3.60 10.28
N SER A 62 4.23 2.28 10.42
CA SER A 62 4.67 1.57 11.61
C SER A 62 5.01 0.13 11.25
N GLY A 63 5.82 -0.51 12.08
CA GLY A 63 6.15 -1.90 11.91
C GLY A 63 7.44 -2.12 11.15
N THR A 64 7.91 -3.37 11.17
CA THR A 64 9.14 -3.81 10.52
C THR A 64 8.87 -5.11 9.80
N GLY A 65 9.75 -5.50 8.90
CA GLY A 65 9.62 -6.76 8.19
C GLY A 65 10.54 -6.83 6.98
N GLU A 66 10.17 -7.69 6.05
CA GLU A 66 10.89 -7.86 4.79
C GLU A 66 9.94 -7.62 3.63
N PHE A 67 10.42 -6.89 2.64
CA PHE A 67 9.68 -6.64 1.41
C PHE A 67 10.32 -7.48 0.31
N VAL A 68 9.55 -8.43 -0.20
CA VAL A 68 9.97 -9.30 -1.31
C VAL A 68 9.33 -8.74 -2.57
N CYS A 69 10.17 -8.37 -3.53
CA CYS A 69 9.69 -7.78 -4.79
C CYS A 69 10.52 -8.36 -5.92
N GLY A 70 9.88 -9.16 -6.78
CA GLY A 70 10.61 -9.90 -7.80
C GLY A 70 11.67 -10.78 -7.15
N ASP A 71 12.92 -10.58 -7.56
CA ASP A 71 14.05 -11.35 -7.06
C ASP A 71 14.76 -10.70 -5.87
N THR A 72 14.23 -9.57 -5.37
CA THR A 72 14.89 -8.84 -4.29
C THR A 72 14.15 -9.03 -2.97
N ARG A 73 14.90 -8.98 -1.88
CA ARG A 73 14.38 -9.04 -0.52
C ARG A 73 15.07 -7.94 0.27
N THR A 74 14.28 -7.05 0.86
CA THR A 74 14.79 -5.87 1.56
C THR A 74 14.14 -5.78 2.93
N THR A 75 14.93 -5.57 3.98
CA THR A 75 14.36 -5.26 5.29
C THR A 75 13.90 -3.81 5.30
N PHE A 76 12.84 -3.54 6.07
CA PHE A 76 12.30 -2.20 6.18
C PHE A 76 11.85 -1.89 7.59
N GLY A 77 11.67 -0.62 7.87
CA GLY A 77 11.11 -0.12 9.11
C GLY A 77 10.32 1.17 8.88
N PRO A 78 9.84 1.79 9.96
CA PRO A 78 9.03 3.01 9.85
C PRO A 78 9.73 4.09 9.04
N THR A 79 8.96 4.80 8.26
CA THR A 79 9.33 5.89 7.34
C THR A 79 10.04 5.46 6.06
N ASP A 80 10.25 4.16 5.87
CA ASP A 80 10.80 3.69 4.60
C ASP A 80 9.76 3.79 3.48
N ILE A 81 10.25 4.04 2.27
CA ILE A 81 9.45 4.01 1.04
C ILE A 81 9.84 2.77 0.27
N LEU A 82 8.83 2.04 -0.22
CA LEU A 82 9.03 0.82 -1.00
C LEU A 82 8.27 0.96 -2.31
N PHE A 83 8.79 0.38 -3.38
CA PHE A 83 8.18 0.50 -4.70
C PHE A 83 8.05 -0.86 -5.35
N ALA A 84 6.92 -1.08 -6.01
CA ALA A 84 6.70 -2.26 -6.83
C ALA A 84 6.13 -1.82 -8.18
N ALA A 85 6.85 -2.13 -9.25
CA ALA A 85 6.35 -1.84 -10.59
C ALA A 85 5.15 -2.73 -10.92
N ALA A 86 4.32 -2.27 -11.83
CA ALA A 86 3.14 -3.00 -12.29
C ALA A 86 3.52 -4.43 -12.69
N ALA A 87 2.66 -5.38 -12.33
CA ALA A 87 2.77 -6.80 -12.66
C ALA A 87 3.91 -7.55 -11.96
N VAL A 88 4.75 -6.88 -11.17
CA VAL A 88 5.81 -7.55 -10.43
C VAL A 88 5.23 -8.17 -9.16
N ALA A 89 5.51 -9.45 -8.95
CA ALA A 89 5.08 -10.13 -7.72
C ALA A 89 5.79 -9.51 -6.52
N HIS A 90 5.03 -9.18 -5.49
CA HIS A 90 5.58 -8.57 -4.29
C HIS A 90 4.72 -8.92 -3.09
N ARG A 91 5.34 -8.92 -1.90
CA ARG A 91 4.63 -9.16 -0.64
C ARG A 91 5.49 -8.76 0.54
N PHE A 92 4.85 -8.61 1.68
CA PHE A 92 5.54 -8.46 2.95
C PHE A 92 5.68 -9.83 3.61
N GLU A 93 6.85 -10.10 4.19
CA GLU A 93 7.14 -11.33 4.92
C GLU A 93 7.79 -11.02 6.26
N ASN A 94 7.60 -11.91 7.23
CA ASN A 94 8.24 -11.81 8.55
C ASN A 94 8.02 -10.44 9.18
N PHE A 95 6.81 -9.92 9.03
CA PHE A 95 6.50 -8.57 9.50
C PHE A 95 5.90 -8.57 10.90
N SER A 96 6.09 -7.46 11.60
CA SER A 96 5.58 -7.28 12.96
C SER A 96 4.05 -7.14 12.95
N GLY A 97 3.44 -7.41 14.10
CA GLY A 97 1.99 -7.39 14.23
C GLY A 97 1.36 -6.00 14.11
N ASP A 98 2.18 -4.95 14.16
CA ASP A 98 1.71 -3.57 14.05
C ASP A 98 2.00 -2.96 12.67
N LEU A 99 2.35 -3.77 11.68
CA LEU A 99 2.65 -3.24 10.34
C LEU A 99 1.47 -2.46 9.80
N THR A 100 1.74 -1.22 9.40
CA THR A 100 0.77 -0.33 8.80
C THR A 100 1.48 0.45 7.71
N VAL A 101 0.95 0.41 6.50
CA VAL A 101 1.54 1.12 5.37
C VAL A 101 0.47 1.90 4.63
N TRP A 102 0.87 3.09 4.15
CA TRP A 102 0.12 3.77 3.11
C TRP A 102 0.45 3.11 1.78
N VAL A 103 -0.56 2.94 0.95
CA VAL A 103 -0.40 2.36 -0.38
C VAL A 103 -0.91 3.38 -1.39
N MET A 104 -0.08 3.70 -2.38
CA MET A 104 -0.43 4.64 -3.43
C MET A 104 -0.25 3.98 -4.78
N PHE A 105 -1.38 3.74 -5.46
CA PHE A 105 -1.36 3.32 -6.86
C PHE A 105 -1.45 4.56 -7.73
N TYR A 106 -0.73 4.59 -8.82
CA TYR A 106 -0.72 5.74 -9.71
C TYR A 106 -0.39 5.32 -11.15
N GLY A 107 -0.70 6.22 -12.07
CA GLY A 107 -0.35 6.01 -13.47
C GLY A 107 -1.30 5.06 -14.20
N PRO A 108 -0.95 4.69 -15.42
CA PRO A 108 -1.83 3.88 -16.26
C PRO A 108 -1.78 2.41 -15.91
N GLU A 109 -2.81 1.67 -16.36
CA GLU A 109 -2.76 0.23 -16.37
C GLU A 109 -1.54 -0.24 -17.15
N GLY A 110 -0.86 -1.25 -16.61
CA GLY A 110 0.38 -1.74 -17.21
C GLY A 110 1.62 -1.02 -16.74
N GLY A 111 1.46 0.06 -15.99
CA GLY A 111 2.57 0.82 -15.43
C GLY A 111 3.06 1.93 -16.35
N GLU A 112 3.88 2.82 -15.78
CA GLU A 112 4.48 3.90 -16.57
C GLU A 112 5.52 3.32 -17.52
N ALA A 113 5.65 3.96 -18.67
CA ALA A 113 6.68 3.57 -19.62
C ALA A 113 8.05 4.04 -19.12
N ASP A 114 9.08 3.27 -19.42
CA ASP A 114 10.44 3.70 -19.16
C ASP A 114 10.78 4.93 -20.00
N PRO A 115 11.55 5.88 -19.44
CA PRO A 115 11.92 7.08 -20.17
C PRO A 115 12.81 6.79 -21.37
#